data_7e99b1238b056c4f3804ba7d9cfc55d7
#
_entry.id   7e99b1238b056c4f3804ba7d9cfc55d7
#
_cell.length_a   1.000
_cell.length_b   1.000
_cell.length_c   1.000
_cell.angle_alpha   90.00
_cell.angle_beta   90.00
_cell.angle_gamma   90.00
#
_symmetry.space_group_name_H-M   'P 1'
#
loop_
_entity.id
_entity.type
_entity.pdbx_description
1 polymer ?
#
loop_
_entity_poly.entity_id
_entity_poly.type
_entity_poly.pdbx_seq_one_letter_code
_entity_poly.pdbx_strand_id
1 'polypeptide(L)'
;SVIRTWCENCDDIQIRPMKLGKTGGTGALLIYVEVAVSCVMLKDSVIGKLLNRLMEVPEADIPGVLSENQLGISDTLEFDTLEDAFASMLAGNAVLFVDGYDCAVKIGSKGYPNMGVQKAESEKVLRGSNEGFSDSVKTNTALVRKRLRTTDLKVEEIHFGARSDTVLALVYEKELIYPKFLEEVKQQIAGWEVDGVFDSGMVEQLCEPQWKSPFPRFETTERPDRAAMEILDGRILLLCDNSPVGILFPASFDSFLKVSEDRYHHFLIVSFERLLRYAAVFLALWISGGYLAVTGFHTQVLPTKLLLAFAEARKGVPFPGILEILLMEFAFELIREAGVRMPGPLGGTIGIVGGLIIGDAAVSANLVSPMTVVVVAVSALCSLAIPNEEFGACLLYTSPSPRDMR
;
A
#
# COMPACT_ATOMS: atom_id res chain seq x y z
N SER A 1 -27.25 0.04 22.46
CA SER A 1 -26.83 -1.27 21.89
C SER A 1 -26.38 -1.11 20.44
N VAL A 2 -27.15 -0.46 19.56
CA VAL A 2 -26.86 -0.27 18.12
C VAL A 2 -25.49 0.37 17.89
N ILE A 3 -25.17 1.45 18.59
CA ILE A 3 -23.88 2.17 18.49
C ILE A 3 -22.70 1.21 18.76
N ARG A 4 -22.79 0.36 19.77
CA ARG A 4 -21.72 -0.60 20.10
C ARG A 4 -21.55 -1.66 19.01
N THR A 5 -22.66 -2.11 18.40
CA THR A 5 -22.59 -3.09 17.30
C THR A 5 -21.93 -2.50 16.05
N TRP A 6 -22.17 -1.22 15.74
CA TRP A 6 -21.54 -0.54 14.60
C TRP A 6 -20.06 -0.26 14.83
N CYS A 7 -19.67 0.02 16.08
CA CYS A 7 -18.28 0.26 16.47
C CYS A 7 -17.53 -1.04 16.88
N GLU A 8 -18.14 -2.21 16.73
CA GLU A 8 -17.49 -3.48 17.00
C GLU A 8 -16.31 -3.68 16.04
N ASN A 9 -15.14 -4.05 16.58
CA ASN A 9 -13.88 -4.19 15.83
C ASN A 9 -13.43 -2.87 15.13
N CYS A 10 -13.65 -1.73 15.78
CA CYS A 10 -13.21 -0.42 15.31
C CYS A 10 -12.45 0.28 16.43
N ASP A 11 -11.16 -0.03 16.61
CA ASP A 11 -10.32 0.53 17.68
C ASP A 11 -9.97 2.00 17.44
N ASP A 12 -10.10 2.48 16.19
CA ASP A 12 -9.93 3.88 15.80
C ASP A 12 -11.11 4.78 16.20
N ILE A 13 -12.25 4.21 16.64
CA ILE A 13 -13.43 4.96 17.08
C ILE A 13 -13.46 5.01 18.60
N GLN A 14 -13.37 6.22 19.13
CA GLN A 14 -13.46 6.46 20.57
C GLN A 14 -14.90 6.71 21.00
N ILE A 15 -15.34 5.92 21.99
CA ILE A 15 -16.64 6.05 22.63
C ILE A 15 -16.42 6.48 24.07
N ARG A 16 -16.74 7.73 24.40
CA ARG A 16 -16.55 8.29 25.75
C ARG A 16 -17.87 8.54 26.44
N PRO A 17 -18.28 7.68 27.38
CA PRO A 17 -19.41 7.97 28.25
C PRO A 17 -19.03 9.07 29.25
N MET A 18 -19.94 10.02 29.47
CA MET A 18 -19.77 11.13 30.40
C MET A 18 -21.07 11.45 31.11
N LYS A 19 -20.99 12.26 32.16
CA LYS A 19 -22.15 12.74 32.90
C LYS A 19 -22.19 14.26 32.79
N LEU A 20 -23.34 14.77 32.42
CA LEU A 20 -23.60 16.20 32.29
C LEU A 20 -24.53 16.68 33.39
N GLY A 21 -24.61 18.00 33.57
CA GLY A 21 -25.44 18.64 34.57
C GLY A 21 -24.74 18.86 35.93
N LYS A 22 -25.23 19.80 36.69
CA LYS A 22 -24.63 20.26 37.95
C LYS A 22 -24.55 19.16 39.02
N THR A 23 -25.44 18.19 38.99
CA THR A 23 -25.45 17.01 39.87
C THR A 23 -24.95 15.76 39.21
N GLY A 24 -24.59 15.83 37.88
CA GLY A 24 -24.11 14.69 37.10
C GLY A 24 -25.20 13.64 36.82
N GLY A 25 -26.45 14.02 36.78
CA GLY A 25 -27.59 13.11 36.61
C GLY A 25 -27.90 12.73 35.17
N THR A 26 -27.50 13.57 34.20
CA THR A 26 -27.77 13.31 32.77
C THR A 26 -26.62 12.55 32.12
N GLY A 27 -26.89 11.35 31.59
CA GLY A 27 -25.95 10.56 30.84
C GLY A 27 -25.68 11.17 29.47
N ALA A 28 -24.42 11.15 29.01
CA ALA A 28 -24.08 11.54 27.66
C ALA A 28 -23.02 10.63 27.08
N LEU A 29 -22.98 10.54 25.74
CA LEU A 29 -22.03 9.73 25.01
C LEU A 29 -21.39 10.54 23.89
N LEU A 30 -20.09 10.74 23.95
CA LEU A 30 -19.31 11.39 22.90
C LEU A 30 -18.62 10.34 22.04
N ILE A 31 -18.83 10.42 20.73
CA ILE A 31 -18.24 9.49 19.77
C ILE A 31 -17.46 10.27 18.71
N TYR A 32 -16.26 9.81 18.41
CA TYR A 32 -15.41 10.41 17.37
C TYR A 32 -14.33 9.44 16.88
N VAL A 33 -13.83 9.67 15.67
CA VAL A 33 -12.65 8.96 15.14
C VAL A 33 -11.38 9.65 15.69
N GLU A 34 -10.49 8.92 16.35
CA GLU A 34 -9.42 9.45 17.20
C GLU A 34 -8.53 10.47 16.48
N VAL A 35 -8.04 10.16 15.29
CA VAL A 35 -7.10 11.04 14.55
C VAL A 35 -7.80 11.98 13.57
N ALA A 36 -9.06 11.69 13.23
CA ALA A 36 -9.86 12.54 12.35
C ALA A 36 -10.33 13.83 13.03
N VAL A 37 -10.23 13.89 14.35
CA VAL A 37 -10.60 15.04 15.18
C VAL A 37 -9.35 15.76 15.67
N SER A 38 -9.30 17.07 15.46
CA SER A 38 -8.19 17.89 15.96
C SER A 38 -8.09 17.84 17.49
N CYS A 39 -6.96 17.39 18.01
CA CYS A 39 -6.69 17.37 19.45
C CYS A 39 -6.79 18.76 20.10
N VAL A 40 -6.46 19.82 19.37
CA VAL A 40 -6.58 21.20 19.84
C VAL A 40 -8.06 21.59 20.00
N MET A 41 -8.91 21.18 19.05
CA MET A 41 -10.36 21.40 19.13
C MET A 41 -11.01 20.57 20.26
N LEU A 42 -10.48 19.35 20.52
CA LEU A 42 -10.97 18.50 21.60
C LEU A 42 -10.63 19.04 23.00
N LYS A 43 -9.45 19.64 23.20
CA LYS A 43 -8.96 20.03 24.52
C LYS A 43 -9.27 21.48 24.88
N ASP A 44 -8.98 22.43 23.98
CA ASP A 44 -8.85 23.83 24.39
C ASP A 44 -9.90 24.79 23.86
N SER A 45 -10.64 24.50 22.79
CA SER A 45 -11.49 25.53 22.19
C SER A 45 -12.98 25.23 22.13
N VAL A 46 -13.41 24.00 21.86
CA VAL A 46 -14.82 23.74 21.60
C VAL A 46 -15.41 22.68 22.52
N ILE A 47 -14.86 21.45 22.50
CA ILE A 47 -15.46 20.34 23.26
C ILE A 47 -15.22 20.51 24.76
N GLY A 48 -14.04 20.93 25.18
CA GLY A 48 -13.74 21.18 26.58
C GLY A 48 -14.58 22.32 27.18
N LYS A 49 -14.74 23.45 26.45
CA LYS A 49 -15.59 24.57 26.89
C LYS A 49 -17.07 24.21 26.86
N LEU A 50 -17.50 23.48 25.83
CA LEU A 50 -18.87 22.98 25.73
C LEU A 50 -19.22 22.05 26.89
N LEU A 51 -18.37 21.05 27.13
CA LEU A 51 -18.58 20.08 28.19
C LEU A 51 -18.57 20.76 29.57
N ASN A 52 -17.62 21.68 29.83
CA ASN A 52 -17.58 22.45 31.08
C ASN A 52 -18.85 23.27 31.26
N ARG A 53 -19.34 23.94 30.21
CA ARG A 53 -20.58 24.70 30.28
C ARG A 53 -21.79 23.80 30.52
N LEU A 54 -21.88 22.65 29.85
CA LEU A 54 -22.98 21.69 30.09
C LEU A 54 -22.89 21.01 31.45
N MET A 55 -21.74 20.96 32.09
CA MET A 55 -21.55 20.49 33.47
C MET A 55 -22.03 21.52 34.49
N GLU A 56 -22.08 22.83 34.17
CA GLU A 56 -22.50 23.90 35.06
C GLU A 56 -24.02 24.22 34.97
N VAL A 57 -24.68 23.75 33.92
CA VAL A 57 -26.10 23.99 33.65
C VAL A 57 -26.98 23.01 34.44
N PRO A 58 -28.15 23.47 35.00
CA PRO A 58 -29.14 22.56 35.58
C PRO A 58 -29.64 21.53 34.56
N GLU A 59 -29.91 20.32 35.01
CA GLU A 59 -30.26 19.19 34.14
C GLU A 59 -31.49 19.47 33.26
N ALA A 60 -32.48 20.18 33.81
CA ALA A 60 -33.70 20.55 33.08
C ALA A 60 -33.47 21.50 31.90
N ASP A 61 -32.38 22.27 31.93
CA ASP A 61 -32.08 23.29 30.92
C ASP A 61 -31.14 22.79 29.83
N ILE A 62 -30.54 21.61 29.98
CA ILE A 62 -29.61 21.02 29.01
C ILE A 62 -30.23 20.90 27.61
N PRO A 63 -31.45 20.39 27.42
CA PRO A 63 -32.08 20.31 26.10
C PRO A 63 -32.25 21.70 25.45
N GLY A 64 -32.62 22.71 26.22
CA GLY A 64 -32.78 24.09 25.74
C GLY A 64 -31.46 24.71 25.28
N VAL A 65 -30.37 24.47 26.01
CA VAL A 65 -29.02 24.95 25.66
C VAL A 65 -28.52 24.29 24.39
N LEU A 66 -28.87 23.05 24.16
CA LEU A 66 -28.48 22.31 22.94
C LEU A 66 -29.30 22.81 21.72
N SER A 67 -30.66 22.89 21.85
CA SER A 67 -31.54 23.26 20.74
C SER A 67 -31.40 24.72 20.28
N GLU A 68 -31.13 25.66 21.20
CA GLU A 68 -30.99 27.08 20.87
C GLU A 68 -29.60 27.47 20.36
N ASN A 69 -28.71 26.51 20.17
CA ASN A 69 -27.32 26.72 19.76
C ASN A 69 -26.58 27.79 20.60
N GLN A 70 -26.96 27.91 21.89
CA GLN A 70 -26.38 28.88 22.84
C GLN A 70 -24.92 28.55 23.19
N LEU A 71 -24.39 27.48 22.57
CA LEU A 71 -23.05 26.95 22.83
C LEU A 71 -21.94 27.80 22.22
N GLY A 72 -22.29 28.75 21.35
CA GLY A 72 -21.33 29.65 20.71
C GLY A 72 -20.37 28.92 19.75
N ILE A 73 -20.75 27.74 19.25
CA ILE A 73 -19.99 26.94 18.31
C ILE A 73 -20.59 27.17 16.92
N SER A 74 -19.78 27.64 15.99
CA SER A 74 -20.23 28.01 14.65
C SER A 74 -20.60 26.82 13.74
N ASP A 75 -20.20 25.58 14.07
CA ASP A 75 -20.44 24.38 13.26
C ASP A 75 -21.09 23.26 14.10
N THR A 76 -22.29 23.54 14.61
CA THR A 76 -23.18 22.55 15.25
C THR A 76 -24.35 22.28 14.35
N LEU A 77 -24.72 21.02 14.20
CA LEU A 77 -25.91 20.54 13.49
C LEU A 77 -26.56 19.45 14.33
N GLU A 78 -27.86 19.39 14.32
CA GLU A 78 -28.65 18.33 14.95
C GLU A 78 -29.00 17.29 13.89
N PHE A 79 -28.97 16.03 14.28
CA PHE A 79 -29.35 14.90 13.45
C PHE A 79 -30.45 14.10 14.15
N ASP A 80 -31.51 13.85 13.41
CA ASP A 80 -32.66 13.06 13.88
C ASP A 80 -32.43 11.57 13.67
N THR A 81 -31.47 11.20 12.79
CA THR A 81 -31.17 9.80 12.46
C THR A 81 -29.76 9.40 12.95
N LEU A 82 -29.62 8.13 13.36
CA LEU A 82 -28.30 7.58 13.73
C LEU A 82 -27.37 7.47 12.53
N GLU A 83 -27.91 7.19 11.36
CA GLU A 83 -27.15 7.05 10.11
C GLU A 83 -26.46 8.37 9.74
N ASP A 84 -27.18 9.50 9.80
CA ASP A 84 -26.60 10.82 9.50
C ASP A 84 -25.58 11.24 10.55
N ALA A 85 -25.84 10.93 11.82
CA ALA A 85 -24.92 11.18 12.92
C ALA A 85 -23.61 10.42 12.72
N PHE A 86 -23.69 9.13 12.36
CA PHE A 86 -22.50 8.31 12.05
C PHE A 86 -21.79 8.76 10.78
N ALA A 87 -22.51 9.08 9.71
CA ALA A 87 -21.92 9.63 8.49
C ALA A 87 -21.13 10.92 8.78
N SER A 88 -21.65 11.77 9.67
CA SER A 88 -20.96 12.98 10.13
C SER A 88 -19.71 12.66 10.96
N MET A 89 -19.77 11.66 11.84
CA MET A 89 -18.62 11.19 12.62
C MET A 89 -17.51 10.65 11.71
N LEU A 90 -17.87 9.81 10.76
CA LEU A 90 -16.93 9.26 9.77
C LEU A 90 -16.35 10.34 8.85
N ALA A 91 -17.02 11.48 8.70
CA ALA A 91 -16.47 12.65 8.02
C ALA A 91 -15.47 13.46 8.87
N GLY A 92 -15.18 13.01 10.11
CA GLY A 92 -14.18 13.60 11.02
C GLY A 92 -14.75 14.61 12.01
N ASN A 93 -16.05 14.57 12.29
CA ASN A 93 -16.65 15.36 13.35
C ASN A 93 -16.81 14.53 14.62
N ALA A 94 -16.92 15.20 15.78
CA ALA A 94 -17.39 14.55 16.99
C ALA A 94 -18.92 14.62 17.04
N VAL A 95 -19.56 13.58 17.60
CA VAL A 95 -21.01 13.51 17.77
C VAL A 95 -21.33 13.26 19.23
N LEU A 96 -22.20 14.07 19.79
CA LEU A 96 -22.65 13.99 21.17
C LEU A 96 -24.11 13.51 21.22
N PHE A 97 -24.32 12.44 21.97
CA PHE A 97 -25.67 11.95 22.35
C PHE A 97 -25.91 12.27 23.81
N VAL A 98 -27.10 12.81 24.14
CA VAL A 98 -27.46 13.17 25.49
C VAL A 98 -28.74 12.44 25.88
N ASP A 99 -28.75 11.88 27.07
CA ASP A 99 -29.93 11.16 27.60
C ASP A 99 -31.09 12.13 27.81
N GLY A 100 -32.27 11.76 27.30
CA GLY A 100 -33.45 12.63 27.31
C GLY A 100 -33.49 13.67 26.19
N TYR A 101 -32.58 13.60 25.19
CA TYR A 101 -32.60 14.43 24.00
C TYR A 101 -32.65 13.54 22.74
N ASP A 102 -33.68 13.74 21.92
CA ASP A 102 -33.99 12.83 20.80
C ASP A 102 -33.06 12.99 19.58
N CYS A 103 -32.27 14.06 19.54
CA CYS A 103 -31.35 14.35 18.44
C CYS A 103 -29.88 14.12 18.83
N ALA A 104 -29.06 13.75 17.86
CA ALA A 104 -27.60 13.72 18.01
C ALA A 104 -27.02 15.09 17.62
N VAL A 105 -26.09 15.61 18.40
CA VAL A 105 -25.45 16.90 18.14
C VAL A 105 -24.09 16.73 17.53
N LYS A 106 -23.92 17.20 16.28
CA LYS A 106 -22.63 17.31 15.62
C LYS A 106 -21.82 18.44 16.23
N ILE A 107 -20.57 18.19 16.48
CA ILE A 107 -19.58 19.20 16.87
C ILE A 107 -18.51 19.23 15.79
N GLY A 108 -18.43 20.34 15.04
CA GLY A 108 -17.44 20.53 13.98
C GLY A 108 -16.02 20.51 14.54
N SER A 109 -15.31 19.44 14.29
CA SER A 109 -13.97 19.21 14.86
C SER A 109 -13.01 18.59 13.83
N LYS A 110 -13.32 18.72 12.53
CA LYS A 110 -12.52 18.10 11.44
C LYS A 110 -11.05 18.43 11.56
N GLY A 111 -10.23 17.40 11.69
CA GLY A 111 -8.79 17.50 11.84
C GLY A 111 -8.05 16.38 11.13
N TYR A 112 -8.62 15.82 10.05
CA TYR A 112 -7.88 14.83 9.27
C TYR A 112 -6.48 15.33 8.95
N PRO A 113 -5.45 14.46 9.02
CA PRO A 113 -4.08 14.83 8.70
C PRO A 113 -4.03 15.39 7.28
N ASN A 114 -3.73 16.68 7.14
CA ASN A 114 -3.57 17.36 5.86
C ASN A 114 -2.17 17.94 5.71
N MET A 115 -1.53 18.30 6.83
CA MET A 115 -0.17 18.82 6.85
C MET A 115 0.75 17.80 7.53
N GLY A 116 1.87 17.50 6.90
CA GLY A 116 2.82 16.49 7.39
C GLY A 116 2.59 15.08 6.85
N VAL A 117 1.58 14.89 6.01
CA VAL A 117 1.45 13.64 5.24
C VAL A 117 2.55 13.62 4.18
N GLN A 118 3.35 12.59 4.20
CA GLN A 118 4.44 12.41 3.24
C GLN A 118 3.87 12.17 1.85
N LYS A 119 4.66 12.50 0.83
CA LYS A 119 4.34 12.10 -0.54
C LYS A 119 4.85 10.67 -0.74
N ALA A 120 4.08 9.85 -1.42
CA ALA A 120 4.56 8.54 -1.86
C ALA A 120 5.79 8.75 -2.77
N GLU A 121 6.95 8.33 -2.33
CA GLU A 121 8.21 8.55 -3.05
C GLU A 121 8.49 7.42 -4.04
N SER A 122 8.20 6.20 -3.70
CA SER A 122 8.38 5.02 -4.54
C SER A 122 7.21 4.80 -5.52
N GLU A 123 5.98 5.15 -5.14
CA GLU A 123 4.79 5.01 -5.99
C GLU A 123 4.32 6.35 -6.56
N LYS A 124 5.20 7.05 -7.29
CA LYS A 124 4.85 8.34 -7.93
C LYS A 124 3.85 8.14 -9.06
N VAL A 125 2.82 8.97 -9.10
CA VAL A 125 1.80 8.97 -10.16
C VAL A 125 1.66 10.35 -10.78
N LEU A 126 1.36 10.40 -12.07
CA LEU A 126 1.08 11.64 -12.80
C LEU A 126 -0.32 12.18 -12.50
N ARG A 127 -1.27 11.28 -12.21
CA ARG A 127 -2.65 11.62 -11.85
C ARG A 127 -3.06 10.85 -10.60
N GLY A 128 -3.74 11.52 -9.67
CA GLY A 128 -4.23 10.92 -8.45
C GLY A 128 -3.82 11.69 -7.20
N SER A 129 -4.06 11.13 -6.04
CA SER A 129 -3.62 11.67 -4.76
C SER A 129 -2.10 11.61 -4.66
N ASN A 130 -1.49 12.66 -4.11
CA ASN A 130 -0.07 12.65 -3.76
C ASN A 130 0.17 12.28 -2.30
N GLU A 131 -0.91 12.00 -1.54
CA GLU A 131 -0.80 11.61 -0.14
C GLU A 131 -0.21 10.21 -0.05
N GLY A 132 0.84 10.05 0.74
CA GLY A 132 1.45 8.78 1.13
C GLY A 132 1.15 8.44 2.59
N PHE A 133 1.41 7.21 2.99
CA PHE A 133 1.40 6.81 4.39
C PHE A 133 2.57 7.47 5.13
N SER A 134 2.43 7.58 6.45
CA SER A 134 3.43 8.10 7.38
C SER A 134 3.88 7.00 8.35
N ASP A 135 4.88 7.30 9.18
CA ASP A 135 5.37 6.35 10.19
C ASP A 135 4.34 6.06 11.30
N SER A 136 3.26 6.83 11.42
CA SER A 136 2.24 6.65 12.46
C SER A 136 1.07 5.81 11.96
N VAL A 137 0.83 4.65 12.55
CA VAL A 137 -0.28 3.75 12.23
C VAL A 137 -1.63 4.45 12.38
N LYS A 138 -1.81 5.28 13.40
CA LYS A 138 -3.06 6.03 13.64
C LYS A 138 -3.33 7.06 12.53
N THR A 139 -2.30 7.73 12.04
CA THR A 139 -2.42 8.64 10.91
C THR A 139 -2.81 7.86 9.65
N ASN A 140 -2.20 6.70 9.45
CA ASN A 140 -2.44 5.87 8.27
C ASN A 140 -3.86 5.30 8.25
N THR A 141 -4.38 4.82 9.39
CA THR A 141 -5.77 4.36 9.51
C THR A 141 -6.76 5.50 9.25
N ALA A 142 -6.49 6.71 9.75
CA ALA A 142 -7.30 7.88 9.48
C ALA A 142 -7.29 8.27 7.99
N LEU A 143 -6.15 8.13 7.28
CA LEU A 143 -6.07 8.39 5.83
C LEU A 143 -6.90 7.40 5.00
N VAL A 144 -6.99 6.14 5.44
CA VAL A 144 -7.87 5.14 4.83
C VAL A 144 -9.33 5.47 5.15
N ARG A 145 -9.66 5.76 6.42
CA ARG A 145 -11.00 6.13 6.88
C ARG A 145 -11.53 7.40 6.19
N LYS A 146 -10.66 8.36 5.91
CA LYS A 146 -10.99 9.58 5.14
C LYS A 146 -11.58 9.25 3.76
N ARG A 147 -11.15 8.14 3.15
CA ARG A 147 -11.57 7.67 1.82
C ARG A 147 -12.75 6.71 1.89
N LEU A 148 -12.73 5.79 2.84
CA LEU A 148 -13.78 4.80 3.06
C LEU A 148 -14.58 5.17 4.32
N ARG A 149 -15.66 5.93 4.11
CA ARG A 149 -16.51 6.45 5.18
C ARG A 149 -17.72 5.54 5.41
N THR A 150 -17.43 4.29 5.77
CA THR A 150 -18.45 3.28 6.04
C THR A 150 -18.25 2.70 7.45
N THR A 151 -19.34 2.26 8.06
CA THR A 151 -19.33 1.55 9.35
C THR A 151 -18.81 0.11 9.22
N ASP A 152 -18.79 -0.42 7.99
CA ASP A 152 -18.35 -1.78 7.70
C ASP A 152 -16.83 -1.89 7.53
N LEU A 153 -16.15 -0.75 7.35
CA LEU A 153 -14.70 -0.69 7.47
C LEU A 153 -14.29 -0.94 8.92
N LYS A 154 -13.58 -2.02 9.15
CA LYS A 154 -13.06 -2.43 10.45
C LYS A 154 -11.59 -2.11 10.56
N VAL A 155 -11.17 -1.67 11.74
CA VAL A 155 -9.79 -1.34 12.09
C VAL A 155 -9.51 -1.98 13.43
N GLU A 156 -8.80 -3.09 13.43
CA GLU A 156 -8.43 -3.81 14.65
C GLU A 156 -6.96 -3.53 14.98
N GLU A 157 -6.69 -3.00 16.15
CA GLU A 157 -5.34 -2.75 16.64
C GLU A 157 -4.85 -3.98 17.42
N ILE A 158 -3.68 -4.50 17.05
CA ILE A 158 -3.03 -5.64 17.68
C ILE A 158 -1.67 -5.17 18.17
N HIS A 159 -1.39 -5.36 19.45
CA HIS A 159 -0.09 -5.09 20.05
C HIS A 159 0.84 -6.28 19.89
N PHE A 160 2.02 -6.04 19.37
CA PHE A 160 2.93 -7.10 18.98
C PHE A 160 4.38 -6.84 19.35
N GLY A 161 5.11 -7.93 19.69
CA GLY A 161 6.51 -7.86 20.15
C GLY A 161 6.63 -7.72 21.66
N ALA A 162 7.29 -8.69 22.31
CA ALA A 162 7.41 -8.74 23.78
C ALA A 162 8.14 -7.54 24.39
N ARG A 163 8.98 -6.85 23.61
CA ARG A 163 9.77 -5.70 24.05
C ARG A 163 9.44 -4.41 23.31
N SER A 164 9.02 -4.49 22.05
CA SER A 164 8.72 -3.30 21.25
C SER A 164 7.29 -2.78 21.44
N ASP A 165 6.35 -3.66 21.81
CA ASP A 165 4.92 -3.34 21.92
C ASP A 165 4.40 -2.55 20.70
N THR A 166 4.79 -2.98 19.49
CA THR A 166 4.50 -2.28 18.25
C THR A 166 3.04 -2.50 17.87
N VAL A 167 2.35 -1.44 17.51
CA VAL A 167 0.95 -1.49 17.09
C VAL A 167 0.86 -1.91 15.62
N LEU A 168 0.11 -2.96 15.35
CA LEU A 168 -0.31 -3.38 14.02
C LEU A 168 -1.80 -3.09 13.86
N ALA A 169 -2.21 -2.43 12.78
CA ALA A 169 -3.61 -2.22 12.47
C ALA A 169 -4.03 -3.09 11.28
N LEU A 170 -5.01 -3.98 11.54
CA LEU A 170 -5.65 -4.81 10.53
C LEU A 170 -6.89 -4.09 10.01
N VAL A 171 -6.88 -3.67 8.74
CA VAL A 171 -7.95 -2.88 8.13
C VAL A 171 -8.62 -3.68 7.01
N TYR A 172 -9.93 -3.83 7.08
CA TYR A 172 -10.70 -4.60 6.10
C TYR A 172 -12.18 -4.17 6.06
N GLU A 173 -12.86 -4.49 4.97
CA GLU A 173 -14.31 -4.28 4.83
C GLU A 173 -15.06 -5.56 5.21
N LYS A 174 -15.92 -5.49 6.25
CA LYS A 174 -16.57 -6.66 6.85
C LYS A 174 -17.45 -7.45 5.87
N GLU A 175 -18.14 -6.76 4.96
CA GLU A 175 -19.04 -7.42 4.02
C GLU A 175 -18.32 -8.04 2.82
N LEU A 176 -17.13 -7.53 2.47
CA LEU A 176 -16.41 -7.93 1.26
C LEU A 176 -15.36 -9.01 1.53
N ILE A 177 -14.86 -9.10 2.76
CA ILE A 177 -13.82 -10.05 3.12
C ILE A 177 -14.35 -11.47 3.23
N TYR A 178 -13.54 -12.45 2.81
CA TYR A 178 -13.83 -13.85 3.05
C TYR A 178 -13.56 -14.23 4.52
N PRO A 179 -14.58 -14.59 5.34
CA PRO A 179 -14.43 -14.72 6.79
C PRO A 179 -13.37 -15.74 7.23
N LYS A 180 -13.28 -16.88 6.55
CA LYS A 180 -12.29 -17.92 6.88
C LYS A 180 -10.86 -17.42 6.70
N PHE A 181 -10.62 -16.63 5.64
CA PHE A 181 -9.31 -16.05 5.38
C PHE A 181 -8.91 -15.05 6.47
N LEU A 182 -9.85 -14.22 6.92
CA LEU A 182 -9.63 -13.29 8.02
C LEU A 182 -9.25 -14.03 9.32
N GLU A 183 -9.95 -15.11 9.62
CA GLU A 183 -9.64 -15.94 10.80
C GLU A 183 -8.26 -16.61 10.70
N GLU A 184 -7.89 -17.14 9.53
CA GLU A 184 -6.57 -17.71 9.28
C GLU A 184 -5.46 -16.68 9.50
N VAL A 185 -5.64 -15.46 8.99
CA VAL A 185 -4.70 -14.36 9.17
C VAL A 185 -4.56 -13.98 10.65
N LYS A 186 -5.67 -13.81 11.36
CA LYS A 186 -5.66 -13.50 12.81
C LYS A 186 -4.96 -14.60 13.61
N GLN A 187 -5.22 -15.86 13.30
CA GLN A 187 -4.56 -17.00 13.96
C GLN A 187 -3.05 -17.01 13.67
N GLN A 188 -2.65 -16.70 12.44
CA GLN A 188 -1.24 -16.61 12.06
C GLN A 188 -0.54 -15.53 12.85
N ILE A 189 -1.10 -14.30 12.88
CA ILE A 189 -0.55 -13.18 13.63
C ILE A 189 -0.44 -13.50 15.13
N ALA A 190 -1.48 -14.10 15.72
CA ALA A 190 -1.49 -14.46 17.14
C ALA A 190 -0.45 -15.54 17.51
N GLY A 191 0.02 -16.31 16.53
CA GLY A 191 1.03 -17.37 16.73
C GLY A 191 2.49 -16.86 16.65
N TRP A 192 2.73 -15.57 16.39
CA TRP A 192 4.09 -15.07 16.30
C TRP A 192 4.70 -14.82 17.68
N GLU A 193 5.89 -15.34 17.89
CA GLU A 193 6.68 -15.15 19.10
C GLU A 193 7.98 -14.43 18.74
N VAL A 194 7.98 -13.09 18.82
CA VAL A 194 9.16 -12.27 18.54
C VAL A 194 9.36 -11.19 19.61
N ASP A 195 10.59 -10.82 19.84
CA ASP A 195 10.97 -9.78 20.81
C ASP A 195 10.55 -8.38 20.37
N GLY A 196 10.57 -8.10 19.07
CA GLY A 196 10.20 -6.80 18.54
C GLY A 196 10.00 -6.80 17.03
N VAL A 197 9.15 -5.88 16.58
CA VAL A 197 8.89 -5.57 15.17
C VAL A 197 9.12 -4.07 14.99
N PHE A 198 9.89 -3.68 13.97
CA PHE A 198 10.29 -2.30 13.76
C PHE A 198 9.85 -1.72 12.43
N ASP A 199 9.46 -2.57 11.49
CA ASP A 199 9.04 -2.17 10.15
C ASP A 199 8.11 -3.19 9.50
N SER A 200 7.35 -2.76 8.50
CA SER A 200 6.46 -3.60 7.69
C SER A 200 7.18 -4.77 7.01
N GLY A 201 8.43 -4.60 6.56
CA GLY A 201 9.22 -5.68 5.96
C GLY A 201 9.49 -6.85 6.91
N MET A 202 9.62 -6.60 8.23
CA MET A 202 9.69 -7.69 9.22
C MET A 202 8.35 -8.42 9.36
N VAL A 203 7.25 -7.68 9.33
CA VAL A 203 5.89 -8.25 9.37
C VAL A 203 5.65 -9.13 8.16
N GLU A 204 6.06 -8.70 6.98
CA GLU A 204 5.95 -9.46 5.74
C GLU A 204 6.68 -10.81 5.83
N GLN A 205 7.91 -10.82 6.35
CA GLN A 205 8.67 -12.04 6.58
C GLN A 205 7.99 -12.99 7.57
N LEU A 206 7.36 -12.46 8.62
CA LEU A 206 6.60 -13.26 9.59
C LEU A 206 5.30 -13.82 9.01
N CYS A 207 4.70 -13.10 8.07
CA CYS A 207 3.52 -13.55 7.34
C CYS A 207 3.84 -14.64 6.29
N GLU A 208 5.10 -14.84 5.90
CA GLU A 208 5.52 -15.76 4.84
C GLU A 208 5.58 -17.22 5.34
N PRO A 209 4.59 -18.08 5.03
CA PRO A 209 4.58 -19.46 5.51
C PRO A 209 5.52 -20.36 4.71
N GLN A 210 5.98 -19.93 3.53
CA GLN A 210 6.82 -20.72 2.61
C GLN A 210 8.07 -19.94 2.20
N TRP A 211 8.98 -19.76 3.13
CA TRP A 211 10.25 -19.07 2.92
C TRP A 211 11.12 -19.59 1.73
N LYS A 212 10.80 -20.76 1.19
CA LYS A 212 11.49 -21.33 0.01
C LYS A 212 10.93 -20.84 -1.32
N SER A 213 9.73 -20.24 -1.33
CA SER A 213 9.15 -19.69 -2.55
C SER A 213 9.76 -18.32 -2.83
N PRO A 214 10.32 -18.07 -4.02
CA PRO A 214 10.81 -16.74 -4.37
C PRO A 214 9.66 -15.75 -4.70
N PHE A 215 8.43 -16.24 -4.89
CA PHE A 215 7.30 -15.39 -5.27
C PHE A 215 6.68 -14.69 -4.07
N PRO A 216 6.55 -13.34 -4.09
CA PRO A 216 5.90 -12.60 -3.04
C PRO A 216 4.41 -12.99 -2.97
N ARG A 217 3.86 -13.00 -1.76
CA ARG A 217 2.44 -13.28 -1.49
C ARG A 217 1.68 -12.05 -1.04
N PHE A 218 2.42 -11.02 -0.78
CA PHE A 218 1.95 -9.73 -0.31
C PHE A 218 2.25 -8.67 -1.35
N GLU A 219 1.50 -7.63 -1.31
CA GLU A 219 1.72 -6.45 -2.12
C GLU A 219 1.88 -5.27 -1.18
N THR A 220 2.92 -4.48 -1.38
CA THR A 220 3.20 -3.32 -0.56
C THR A 220 2.70 -2.05 -1.23
N THR A 221 2.27 -1.06 -0.45
CA THR A 221 1.88 0.24 -0.97
C THR A 221 2.17 1.35 0.03
N GLU A 222 2.69 2.47 -0.47
CA GLU A 222 2.80 3.72 0.28
C GLU A 222 1.55 4.60 0.13
N ARG A 223 0.56 4.18 -0.66
CA ARG A 223 -0.56 5.01 -1.09
C ARG A 223 -1.88 4.64 -0.41
N PRO A 224 -2.46 5.56 0.39
CA PRO A 224 -3.76 5.31 1.02
C PRO A 224 -4.94 5.19 0.02
N ASP A 225 -4.84 5.81 -1.17
CA ASP A 225 -5.88 5.68 -2.20
C ASP A 225 -5.86 4.28 -2.84
N ARG A 226 -4.68 3.72 -3.12
CA ARG A 226 -4.52 2.34 -3.57
C ARG A 226 -5.03 1.36 -2.52
N ALA A 227 -4.59 1.52 -1.28
CA ALA A 227 -5.02 0.69 -0.17
C ALA A 227 -6.55 0.67 -0.02
N ALA A 228 -7.20 1.84 -0.08
CA ALA A 228 -8.66 1.94 -0.01
C ALA A 228 -9.36 1.20 -1.16
N MET A 229 -8.83 1.26 -2.38
CA MET A 229 -9.39 0.55 -3.52
C MET A 229 -9.24 -0.97 -3.39
N GLU A 230 -8.10 -1.44 -2.90
CA GLU A 230 -7.84 -2.87 -2.70
C GLU A 230 -8.69 -3.45 -1.54
N ILE A 231 -8.99 -2.65 -0.52
CA ILE A 231 -9.96 -3.03 0.53
C ILE A 231 -11.37 -3.23 -0.06
N LEU A 232 -11.80 -2.36 -0.99
CA LEU A 232 -13.07 -2.53 -1.70
C LEU A 232 -13.08 -3.75 -2.64
N ASP A 233 -11.92 -4.22 -3.05
CA ASP A 233 -11.77 -5.49 -3.80
C ASP A 233 -11.74 -6.72 -2.85
N GLY A 234 -12.00 -6.55 -1.54
CA GLY A 234 -12.11 -7.62 -0.54
C GLY A 234 -10.78 -8.06 0.06
N ARG A 235 -9.73 -7.24 -0.04
CA ARG A 235 -8.41 -7.51 0.55
C ARG A 235 -8.28 -6.96 1.95
N ILE A 236 -7.29 -7.46 2.68
CA ILE A 236 -6.87 -6.96 3.97
C ILE A 236 -5.68 -6.04 3.78
N LEU A 237 -5.70 -4.90 4.47
CA LEU A 237 -4.56 -4.02 4.63
C LEU A 237 -4.01 -4.18 6.05
N LEU A 238 -2.72 -4.45 6.18
CA LEU A 238 -2.00 -4.44 7.44
C LEU A 238 -1.05 -3.25 7.47
N LEU A 239 -1.20 -2.42 8.48
CA LEU A 239 -0.36 -1.26 8.74
C LEU A 239 0.48 -1.53 10.00
N CYS A 240 1.76 -1.20 9.93
CA CYS A 240 2.68 -1.30 11.05
C CYS A 240 3.05 0.10 11.53
N ASP A 241 3.14 0.29 12.85
CA ASP A 241 3.67 1.53 13.40
C ASP A 241 5.16 1.64 13.09
N ASN A 242 5.64 2.86 12.92
CA ASN A 242 7.00 3.21 12.46
C ASN A 242 7.31 2.80 11.01
N SER A 243 6.28 2.53 10.17
CA SER A 243 6.48 2.22 8.76
C SER A 243 5.49 2.98 7.87
N PRO A 244 5.97 3.64 6.80
CA PRO A 244 5.12 4.34 5.84
C PRO A 244 4.55 3.39 4.77
N VAL A 245 4.69 2.07 4.94
CA VAL A 245 4.28 1.07 3.97
C VAL A 245 3.18 0.18 4.53
N GLY A 246 2.08 0.06 3.80
CA GLY A 246 1.01 -0.88 4.09
C GLY A 246 1.17 -2.17 3.29
N ILE A 247 0.85 -3.30 3.91
CA ILE A 247 0.89 -4.64 3.32
C ILE A 247 -0.53 -5.04 2.94
N LEU A 248 -0.73 -5.39 1.68
CA LEU A 248 -2.01 -5.83 1.11
C LEU A 248 -1.98 -7.34 0.83
N PHE A 249 -2.99 -8.05 1.28
CA PHE A 249 -3.11 -9.49 1.05
C PHE A 249 -4.57 -9.96 0.97
N PRO A 250 -4.82 -11.07 0.24
CA PRO A 250 -3.87 -11.86 -0.52
C PRO A 250 -3.42 -11.16 -1.81
N ALA A 251 -2.16 -11.35 -2.21
CA ALA A 251 -1.70 -10.91 -3.51
C ALA A 251 -2.03 -11.95 -4.58
N SER A 252 -2.35 -11.50 -5.77
CA SER A 252 -2.53 -12.33 -6.97
C SER A 252 -1.54 -11.95 -8.05
N PHE A 253 -1.28 -12.84 -8.99
CA PHE A 253 -0.39 -12.54 -10.12
C PHE A 253 -0.79 -11.23 -10.85
N ASP A 254 -2.08 -11.02 -11.05
CA ASP A 254 -2.61 -9.82 -11.70
C ASP A 254 -2.35 -8.54 -10.88
N SER A 255 -2.33 -8.64 -9.54
CA SER A 255 -2.13 -7.48 -8.68
C SER A 255 -0.73 -6.88 -8.79
N PHE A 256 0.29 -7.72 -9.02
CA PHE A 256 1.67 -7.24 -9.23
C PHE A 256 1.87 -6.47 -10.54
N LEU A 257 0.93 -6.60 -11.48
CA LEU A 257 0.96 -5.93 -12.77
C LEU A 257 0.03 -4.70 -12.84
N LYS A 258 -0.76 -4.46 -11.78
CA LYS A 258 -1.63 -3.29 -11.66
C LYS A 258 -0.86 -2.12 -11.05
N VAL A 259 -1.11 -0.93 -11.58
CA VAL A 259 -0.61 0.34 -11.05
C VAL A 259 -1.80 1.20 -10.64
N SER A 260 -1.61 2.04 -9.63
CA SER A 260 -2.67 2.97 -9.15
C SER A 260 -3.23 3.84 -10.28
N GLU A 261 -2.39 4.22 -11.24
CA GLU A 261 -2.77 5.05 -12.40
C GLU A 261 -3.78 4.37 -13.33
N ASP A 262 -3.83 3.03 -13.36
CA ASP A 262 -4.75 2.26 -14.20
C ASP A 262 -6.22 2.61 -13.93
N ARG A 263 -6.54 3.09 -12.74
CA ARG A 263 -7.90 3.49 -12.35
C ARG A 263 -8.24 4.95 -12.68
N TYR A 264 -7.22 5.75 -13.07
CA TYR A 264 -7.39 7.18 -13.35
C TYR A 264 -7.30 7.53 -14.84
N HIS A 265 -6.86 6.59 -15.68
CA HIS A 265 -6.70 6.77 -17.12
C HIS A 265 -7.87 6.16 -17.91
N HIS A 266 -7.97 6.55 -19.18
CA HIS A 266 -8.98 6.01 -20.08
C HIS A 266 -8.77 4.51 -20.33
N PHE A 267 -9.83 3.72 -20.29
CA PHE A 267 -9.77 2.25 -20.31
C PHE A 267 -8.99 1.66 -21.52
N LEU A 268 -9.04 2.29 -22.70
CA LEU A 268 -8.28 1.82 -23.87
C LEU A 268 -6.77 1.92 -23.67
N ILE A 269 -6.31 3.03 -23.07
CA ILE A 269 -4.89 3.25 -22.78
C ILE A 269 -4.43 2.24 -21.73
N VAL A 270 -5.20 2.11 -20.66
CA VAL A 270 -4.92 1.17 -19.57
C VAL A 270 -4.88 -0.29 -20.07
N SER A 271 -5.82 -0.66 -20.94
CA SER A 271 -5.85 -2.01 -21.52
C SER A 271 -4.61 -2.30 -22.35
N PHE A 272 -4.13 -1.32 -23.12
CA PHE A 272 -2.89 -1.45 -23.88
C PHE A 272 -1.66 -1.51 -22.98
N GLU A 273 -1.57 -0.64 -21.95
CA GLU A 273 -0.48 -0.66 -20.98
C GLU A 273 -0.42 -1.97 -20.19
N ARG A 274 -1.56 -2.51 -19.77
CA ARG A 274 -1.62 -3.84 -19.15
C ARG A 274 -1.13 -4.95 -20.07
N LEU A 275 -1.59 -4.92 -21.33
CA LEU A 275 -1.13 -5.89 -22.32
C LEU A 275 0.40 -5.83 -22.49
N LEU A 276 0.98 -4.62 -22.52
CA LEU A 276 2.43 -4.44 -22.58
C LEU A 276 3.13 -5.01 -21.34
N ARG A 277 2.58 -4.81 -20.13
CA ARG A 277 3.14 -5.38 -18.89
C ARG A 277 3.11 -6.91 -18.90
N TYR A 278 2.00 -7.53 -19.35
CA TYR A 278 1.95 -8.99 -19.51
C TYR A 278 2.97 -9.49 -20.55
N ALA A 279 3.09 -8.78 -21.68
CA ALA A 279 4.08 -9.11 -22.67
C ALA A 279 5.52 -8.93 -22.13
N ALA A 280 5.76 -7.91 -21.32
CA ALA A 280 7.04 -7.67 -20.68
C ALA A 280 7.43 -8.81 -19.73
N VAL A 281 6.49 -9.28 -18.88
CA VAL A 281 6.72 -10.46 -18.02
C VAL A 281 7.11 -11.68 -18.85
N PHE A 282 6.35 -11.95 -19.93
CA PHE A 282 6.64 -13.07 -20.80
C PHE A 282 8.01 -12.94 -21.45
N LEU A 283 8.34 -11.77 -22.00
CA LEU A 283 9.63 -11.52 -22.64
C LEU A 283 10.79 -11.55 -21.64
N ALA A 284 10.65 -10.95 -20.45
CA ALA A 284 11.68 -11.00 -19.43
C ALA A 284 12.07 -12.45 -19.07
N LEU A 285 11.08 -13.34 -19.01
CA LEU A 285 11.28 -14.75 -18.68
C LEU A 285 11.92 -15.53 -19.83
N TRP A 286 11.48 -15.28 -21.06
CA TRP A 286 11.76 -16.20 -22.18
C TRP A 286 12.81 -15.72 -23.17
N ILE A 287 13.10 -14.40 -23.24
CA ILE A 287 13.88 -13.86 -24.37
C ILE A 287 15.34 -14.34 -24.36
N SER A 288 16.00 -14.31 -23.22
CA SER A 288 17.41 -14.74 -23.08
C SER A 288 17.56 -16.23 -23.32
N GLY A 289 16.70 -17.05 -22.67
CA GLY A 289 16.70 -18.49 -22.86
C GLY A 289 16.26 -18.90 -24.26
N GLY A 290 15.24 -18.25 -24.83
CA GLY A 290 14.77 -18.49 -26.19
C GLY A 290 15.85 -18.18 -27.25
N TYR A 291 16.57 -17.07 -27.09
CA TYR A 291 17.69 -16.74 -27.95
C TYR A 291 18.77 -17.85 -27.92
N LEU A 292 19.14 -18.32 -26.73
CA LEU A 292 20.09 -19.41 -26.58
C LEU A 292 19.60 -20.72 -27.18
N ALA A 293 18.32 -21.05 -26.98
CA ALA A 293 17.72 -22.26 -27.53
C ALA A 293 17.73 -22.24 -29.07
N VAL A 294 17.36 -21.12 -29.68
CA VAL A 294 17.31 -20.96 -31.12
C VAL A 294 18.72 -20.93 -31.72
N THR A 295 19.64 -20.16 -31.16
CA THR A 295 21.00 -20.02 -31.69
C THR A 295 21.91 -21.21 -31.42
N GLY A 296 21.69 -21.90 -30.29
CA GLY A 296 22.54 -23.05 -29.89
C GLY A 296 21.99 -24.41 -30.32
N PHE A 297 20.68 -24.61 -30.32
CA PHE A 297 20.08 -25.94 -30.53
C PHE A 297 19.16 -26.03 -31.76
N HIS A 298 18.47 -24.93 -32.13
CA HIS A 298 17.47 -24.92 -33.17
C HIS A 298 17.79 -23.95 -34.31
N THR A 299 19.04 -23.95 -34.76
CA THR A 299 19.51 -23.05 -35.83
C THR A 299 18.74 -23.17 -37.14
N GLN A 300 18.08 -24.31 -37.36
CA GLN A 300 17.25 -24.56 -38.55
C GLN A 300 15.99 -23.65 -38.62
N VAL A 301 15.53 -23.09 -37.51
CA VAL A 301 14.38 -22.17 -37.47
C VAL A 301 14.75 -20.81 -38.07
N LEU A 302 16.04 -20.47 -38.06
CA LEU A 302 16.51 -19.17 -38.55
C LEU A 302 16.66 -19.15 -40.07
N PRO A 303 16.21 -18.07 -40.75
CA PRO A 303 16.55 -17.85 -42.14
C PRO A 303 18.08 -17.85 -42.34
N THR A 304 18.59 -18.45 -43.39
CA THR A 304 20.02 -18.62 -43.65
C THR A 304 20.82 -17.31 -43.58
N LYS A 305 20.23 -16.20 -44.07
CA LYS A 305 20.86 -14.87 -44.02
C LYS A 305 21.06 -14.41 -42.58
N LEU A 306 20.07 -14.65 -41.72
CA LEU A 306 20.11 -14.26 -40.30
C LEU A 306 21.13 -15.15 -39.53
N LEU A 307 21.15 -16.45 -39.83
CA LEU A 307 22.11 -17.37 -39.25
C LEU A 307 23.54 -16.97 -39.57
N LEU A 308 23.83 -16.59 -40.83
CA LEU A 308 25.13 -16.11 -41.23
C LEU A 308 25.51 -14.80 -40.52
N ALA A 309 24.58 -13.86 -40.39
CA ALA A 309 24.78 -12.61 -39.64
C ALA A 309 25.12 -12.89 -38.15
N PHE A 310 24.43 -13.83 -37.51
CA PHE A 310 24.72 -14.21 -36.12
C PHE A 310 26.11 -14.90 -36.00
N ALA A 311 26.46 -15.75 -36.95
CA ALA A 311 27.78 -16.40 -36.97
C ALA A 311 28.90 -15.37 -37.16
N GLU A 312 28.68 -14.37 -38.01
CA GLU A 312 29.66 -13.31 -38.23
C GLU A 312 29.77 -12.36 -37.00
N ALA A 313 28.65 -12.01 -36.39
CA ALA A 313 28.62 -11.18 -35.19
C ALA A 313 29.30 -11.84 -33.96
N ARG A 314 29.37 -13.17 -33.95
CA ARG A 314 30.08 -13.94 -32.90
C ARG A 314 31.54 -14.27 -33.23
N LYS A 315 31.99 -13.87 -34.41
CA LYS A 315 33.36 -14.13 -34.82
C LYS A 315 34.35 -13.33 -33.98
N GLY A 316 35.21 -14.02 -33.27
CA GLY A 316 36.22 -13.43 -32.37
C GLY A 316 35.82 -13.38 -30.90
N VAL A 317 34.59 -13.73 -30.54
CA VAL A 317 34.17 -13.85 -29.14
C VAL A 317 34.63 -15.17 -28.56
N PRO A 318 35.39 -15.17 -27.44
CA PRO A 318 35.98 -16.39 -26.89
C PRO A 318 35.02 -17.23 -26.07
N PHE A 319 33.87 -16.63 -25.63
CA PHE A 319 32.94 -17.29 -24.72
C PHE A 319 31.79 -17.99 -25.44
N PRO A 320 31.28 -19.10 -24.88
CA PRO A 320 30.03 -19.68 -25.33
C PRO A 320 28.85 -18.72 -25.02
N GLY A 321 27.79 -18.75 -25.85
CA GLY A 321 26.65 -17.81 -25.73
C GLY A 321 25.95 -17.79 -24.36
N ILE A 322 25.95 -18.92 -23.66
CA ILE A 322 25.43 -19.02 -22.30
C ILE A 322 26.23 -18.11 -21.35
N LEU A 323 27.57 -18.16 -21.46
CA LEU A 323 28.41 -17.34 -20.59
C LEU A 323 28.35 -15.86 -20.94
N GLU A 324 28.20 -15.52 -22.24
CA GLU A 324 27.98 -14.14 -22.67
C GLU A 324 26.71 -13.54 -22.02
N ILE A 325 25.60 -14.28 -22.06
CA ILE A 325 24.34 -13.81 -21.49
C ILE A 325 24.46 -13.67 -19.97
N LEU A 326 24.94 -14.69 -19.26
CA LEU A 326 25.10 -14.64 -17.81
C LEU A 326 26.01 -13.49 -17.37
N LEU A 327 27.09 -13.23 -18.09
CA LEU A 327 28.00 -12.13 -17.79
C LEU A 327 27.29 -10.77 -17.97
N MET A 328 26.53 -10.62 -19.04
CA MET A 328 25.80 -9.37 -19.29
C MET A 328 24.61 -9.17 -18.33
N GLU A 329 23.84 -10.21 -18.07
CA GLU A 329 22.74 -10.12 -17.07
C GLU A 329 23.30 -9.78 -15.68
N PHE A 330 24.40 -10.40 -15.27
CA PHE A 330 25.09 -10.06 -14.02
C PHE A 330 25.58 -8.60 -13.99
N ALA A 331 26.17 -8.12 -15.10
CA ALA A 331 26.61 -6.73 -15.19
C ALA A 331 25.43 -5.75 -15.09
N PHE A 332 24.30 -6.02 -15.74
CA PHE A 332 23.11 -5.22 -15.65
C PHE A 332 22.52 -5.22 -14.23
N GLU A 333 22.52 -6.38 -13.56
CA GLU A 333 22.05 -6.48 -12.16
C GLU A 333 22.92 -5.66 -11.22
N LEU A 334 24.26 -5.68 -11.40
CA LEU A 334 25.15 -4.82 -10.62
C LEU A 334 24.88 -3.32 -10.85
N ILE A 335 24.58 -2.92 -12.10
CA ILE A 335 24.23 -1.52 -12.41
C ILE A 335 22.90 -1.14 -11.73
N ARG A 336 21.91 -2.03 -11.76
CA ARG A 336 20.62 -1.82 -11.12
C ARG A 336 20.76 -1.68 -9.60
N GLU A 337 21.47 -2.60 -8.96
CA GLU A 337 21.74 -2.56 -7.52
C GLU A 337 22.49 -1.29 -7.10
N ALA A 338 23.48 -0.88 -7.89
CA ALA A 338 24.19 0.37 -7.65
C ALA A 338 23.27 1.59 -7.82
N GLY A 339 22.36 1.54 -8.80
CA GLY A 339 21.38 2.62 -9.05
C GLY A 339 20.41 2.85 -7.91
N VAL A 340 19.90 1.78 -7.29
CA VAL A 340 18.97 1.83 -6.15
C VAL A 340 19.63 2.47 -4.92
N ARG A 341 20.92 2.22 -4.70
CA ARG A 341 21.66 2.74 -3.53
C ARG A 341 22.12 4.19 -3.69
N MET A 342 21.99 4.78 -4.87
CA MET A 342 22.43 6.15 -5.10
C MET A 342 21.33 7.17 -4.79
N PRO A 343 21.60 8.21 -4.01
CA PRO A 343 20.61 9.21 -3.67
C PRO A 343 20.21 10.08 -4.86
N GLY A 344 18.92 10.32 -5.01
CA GLY A 344 18.33 11.27 -5.97
C GLY A 344 18.44 10.83 -7.44
N PRO A 345 18.43 11.79 -8.38
CA PRO A 345 18.35 11.51 -9.82
C PRO A 345 19.61 10.87 -10.40
N LEU A 346 20.70 10.78 -9.62
CA LEU A 346 21.97 10.19 -10.06
C LEU A 346 21.87 8.69 -10.34
N GLY A 347 21.01 7.96 -9.61
CA GLY A 347 20.82 6.52 -9.81
C GLY A 347 20.37 6.18 -11.24
N GLY A 348 19.36 6.89 -11.76
CA GLY A 348 18.90 6.71 -13.14
C GLY A 348 19.97 7.07 -14.19
N THR A 349 20.74 8.12 -13.95
CA THR A 349 21.83 8.52 -14.85
C THR A 349 22.93 7.47 -14.90
N ILE A 350 23.32 6.90 -13.76
CA ILE A 350 24.33 5.84 -13.69
C ILE A 350 23.84 4.57 -14.40
N GLY A 351 22.56 4.23 -14.25
CA GLY A 351 21.97 3.11 -14.97
C GLY A 351 22.10 3.25 -16.49
N ILE A 352 21.77 4.41 -17.03
CA ILE A 352 21.86 4.67 -18.48
C ILE A 352 23.32 4.71 -18.96
N VAL A 353 24.17 5.52 -18.31
CA VAL A 353 25.57 5.70 -18.70
C VAL A 353 26.37 4.39 -18.48
N GLY A 354 26.16 3.73 -17.34
CA GLY A 354 26.81 2.45 -17.04
C GLY A 354 26.44 1.37 -18.06
N GLY A 355 25.15 1.24 -18.38
CA GLY A 355 24.66 0.28 -19.39
C GLY A 355 25.25 0.53 -20.77
N LEU A 356 25.32 1.79 -21.21
CA LEU A 356 25.91 2.17 -22.50
C LEU A 356 27.40 1.91 -22.53
N ILE A 357 28.16 2.36 -21.52
CA ILE A 357 29.63 2.21 -21.47
C ILE A 357 30.01 0.73 -21.37
N ILE A 358 29.36 -0.03 -20.50
CA ILE A 358 29.69 -1.47 -20.33
C ILE A 358 29.31 -2.24 -21.57
N GLY A 359 28.15 -1.97 -22.18
CA GLY A 359 27.71 -2.61 -23.41
C GLY A 359 28.66 -2.35 -24.58
N ASP A 360 29.04 -1.09 -24.82
CA ASP A 360 29.95 -0.71 -25.89
C ASP A 360 31.37 -1.27 -25.66
N ALA A 361 31.89 -1.15 -24.43
CA ALA A 361 33.22 -1.69 -24.09
C ALA A 361 33.27 -3.22 -24.23
N ALA A 362 32.22 -3.93 -23.81
CA ALA A 362 32.18 -5.40 -23.91
C ALA A 362 32.15 -5.89 -25.37
N VAL A 363 31.41 -5.18 -26.24
CA VAL A 363 31.41 -5.47 -27.68
C VAL A 363 32.75 -5.10 -28.32
N SER A 364 33.28 -3.90 -28.02
CA SER A 364 34.57 -3.45 -28.58
C SER A 364 35.75 -4.31 -28.18
N ALA A 365 35.70 -4.89 -26.98
CA ALA A 365 36.67 -5.85 -26.49
C ALA A 365 36.47 -7.30 -27.01
N ASN A 366 35.47 -7.55 -27.86
CA ASN A 366 35.03 -8.87 -28.30
C ASN A 366 34.73 -9.84 -27.15
N LEU A 367 34.30 -9.36 -25.99
CA LEU A 367 33.90 -10.20 -24.87
C LEU A 367 32.51 -10.80 -25.07
N VAL A 368 31.62 -10.03 -25.70
CA VAL A 368 30.26 -10.44 -26.02
C VAL A 368 29.87 -10.04 -27.45
N SER A 369 28.95 -10.77 -28.04
CA SER A 369 28.41 -10.40 -29.34
C SER A 369 27.42 -9.25 -29.27
N PRO A 370 27.32 -8.36 -30.29
CA PRO A 370 26.34 -7.29 -30.33
C PRO A 370 24.89 -7.77 -30.17
N MET A 371 24.58 -8.96 -30.69
CA MET A 371 23.24 -9.55 -30.58
C MET A 371 22.91 -9.96 -29.16
N THR A 372 23.87 -10.49 -28.41
CA THR A 372 23.69 -10.81 -26.97
C THR A 372 23.37 -9.55 -26.18
N VAL A 373 24.07 -8.44 -26.45
CA VAL A 373 23.78 -7.15 -25.78
C VAL A 373 22.36 -6.67 -26.03
N VAL A 374 21.87 -6.77 -27.27
CA VAL A 374 20.49 -6.38 -27.62
C VAL A 374 19.47 -7.26 -26.87
N VAL A 375 19.66 -8.58 -26.87
CA VAL A 375 18.75 -9.52 -26.18
C VAL A 375 18.68 -9.23 -24.69
N VAL A 376 19.83 -9.07 -24.04
CA VAL A 376 19.90 -8.76 -22.59
C VAL A 376 19.31 -7.37 -22.30
N ALA A 377 19.57 -6.38 -23.16
CA ALA A 377 18.97 -5.04 -22.98
C ALA A 377 17.44 -5.08 -23.07
N VAL A 378 16.86 -5.86 -23.98
CA VAL A 378 15.40 -6.04 -24.07
C VAL A 378 14.89 -6.78 -22.83
N SER A 379 15.56 -7.83 -22.36
CA SER A 379 15.21 -8.52 -21.12
C SER A 379 15.18 -7.56 -19.91
N ALA A 380 16.24 -6.76 -19.76
CA ALA A 380 16.35 -5.76 -18.71
C ALA A 380 15.24 -4.69 -18.79
N LEU A 381 14.95 -4.17 -20.00
CA LEU A 381 13.86 -3.21 -20.18
C LEU A 381 12.50 -3.82 -19.84
N CYS A 382 12.26 -5.08 -20.19
CA CYS A 382 11.05 -5.79 -19.85
C CYS A 382 10.92 -6.00 -18.33
N SER A 383 11.99 -6.30 -17.61
CA SER A 383 11.96 -6.42 -16.15
C SER A 383 11.67 -5.10 -15.46
N LEU A 384 12.19 -3.98 -15.98
CA LEU A 384 11.89 -2.63 -15.46
C LEU A 384 10.46 -2.16 -15.75
N ALA A 385 9.79 -2.75 -16.74
CA ALA A 385 8.38 -2.45 -17.04
C ALA A 385 7.40 -3.11 -16.05
N ILE A 386 7.90 -3.99 -15.17
CA ILE A 386 7.10 -4.64 -14.12
C ILE A 386 7.02 -3.71 -12.92
N PRO A 387 5.79 -3.32 -12.47
CA PRO A 387 5.64 -2.32 -11.42
C PRO A 387 6.15 -2.76 -10.05
N ASN A 388 6.02 -4.06 -9.73
CA ASN A 388 6.47 -4.60 -8.45
C ASN A 388 7.90 -5.11 -8.58
N GLU A 389 8.84 -4.49 -7.85
CA GLU A 389 10.27 -4.81 -7.91
C GLU A 389 10.59 -6.22 -7.40
N GLU A 390 9.95 -6.65 -6.32
CA GLU A 390 10.16 -7.99 -5.75
C GLU A 390 9.70 -9.07 -6.71
N PHE A 391 8.53 -8.90 -7.32
CA PHE A 391 8.04 -9.81 -8.34
C PHE A 391 8.97 -9.82 -9.58
N GLY A 392 9.47 -8.66 -10.01
CA GLY A 392 10.45 -8.53 -11.08
C GLY A 392 11.74 -9.29 -10.78
N ALA A 393 12.26 -9.19 -9.55
CA ALA A 393 13.44 -9.93 -9.11
C ALA A 393 13.21 -11.45 -9.10
N CYS A 394 12.00 -11.90 -8.68
CA CYS A 394 11.66 -13.33 -8.69
C CYS A 394 11.67 -13.94 -10.09
N LEU A 395 11.27 -13.19 -11.10
CA LEU A 395 11.30 -13.67 -12.49
C LEU A 395 12.72 -13.95 -12.98
N LEU A 396 13.72 -13.21 -12.48
CA LEU A 396 15.10 -13.47 -12.79
C LEU A 396 15.56 -14.86 -12.30
N TYR A 397 15.15 -15.25 -11.07
CA TYR A 397 15.46 -16.57 -10.51
C TYR A 397 14.71 -17.72 -11.18
N THR A 398 13.54 -17.44 -11.75
CA THR A 398 12.67 -18.45 -12.38
C THR A 398 12.81 -18.51 -13.89
N SER A 399 13.70 -17.69 -14.48
CA SER A 399 13.96 -17.72 -15.92
C SER A 399 14.39 -19.12 -16.37
N PRO A 400 13.71 -19.74 -17.36
CA PRO A 400 14.01 -21.10 -17.80
C PRO A 400 15.40 -21.18 -18.40
N SER A 401 16.17 -22.18 -17.94
CA SER A 401 17.49 -22.43 -18.51
C SER A 401 17.39 -23.01 -19.93
N PRO A 402 18.41 -22.86 -20.76
CA PRO A 402 18.42 -23.48 -22.10
C PRO A 402 18.24 -25.00 -22.07
N ARG A 403 18.47 -25.64 -20.92
CA ARG A 403 18.26 -27.10 -20.75
C ARG A 403 16.78 -27.43 -20.60
N ASP A 404 15.98 -26.53 -20.02
CA ASP A 404 14.54 -26.73 -19.81
C ASP A 404 13.73 -26.55 -21.09
N MET A 405 14.35 -25.95 -22.12
CA MET A 405 13.76 -25.70 -23.44
C MET A 405 14.20 -26.69 -24.53
N ARG A 406 14.83 -27.78 -24.13
CA ARG A 406 15.22 -28.85 -25.05
C ARG A 406 14.09 -29.73 -25.54
#